data_1b711b9e03e7f32c07a351b09992c24e
#
_entry.id   1b711b9e03e7f32c07a351b09992c24e
#
_cell.length_a   1.000
_cell.length_b   1.000
_cell.length_c   1.000
_cell.angle_alpha   90.00
_cell.angle_beta   90.00
_cell.angle_gamma   90.00
#
_symmetry.space_group_name_H-M   'P 1'
#
loop_
_entity.id
_entity.type
_entity.pdbx_description
1 polymer ?
#
loop_
_entity_poly.entity_id
_entity_poly.type
_entity_poly.pdbx_seq_one_letter_code
_entity_poly.pdbx_strand_id
1 'polypeptide(L)' 'MYNFDYVIDDMKREDWSQVRAIYGEGLATGLAAFMLSPPRWHVWDKGHLDVGRSIARTTDGRVLGWSALAPVPDN' A
#
# COMPACT_ATOMS: atom_id res chain seq x y z
N MET A 1 4.04 27.69 0.04
CA MET A 1 4.23 26.49 -0.79
C MET A 1 4.75 25.35 0.08
N TYR A 2 4.10 24.23 -0.04
CA TYR A 2 4.47 23.06 0.77
C TYR A 2 5.44 22.19 -0.02
N ASN A 3 6.64 22.06 0.51
CA ASN A 3 7.59 21.09 0.01
C ASN A 3 7.52 19.87 0.88
N PHE A 4 6.95 18.80 0.34
CA PHE A 4 6.99 17.52 1.03
C PHE A 4 8.25 16.80 0.57
N ASP A 5 9.21 16.70 1.45
CA ASP A 5 10.40 15.91 1.16
C ASP A 5 10.04 14.44 1.26
N TYR A 6 9.85 13.82 0.11
CA TYR A 6 9.57 12.41 0.04
C TYR A 6 10.26 11.80 -1.17
N VAL A 7 10.44 10.50 -1.13
CA VAL A 7 10.97 9.73 -2.25
C VAL A 7 10.01 8.60 -2.58
N ILE A 8 10.00 8.20 -3.84
CA ILE A 8 9.30 7.01 -4.29
C ILE A 8 10.33 5.88 -4.27
N ASP A 9 9.98 4.80 -3.60
CA ASP A 9 10.88 3.68 -3.39
C ASP A 9 10.12 2.38 -3.60
N ASP A 10 10.85 1.29 -3.83
CA ASP A 10 10.25 -0.03 -3.91
C ASP A 10 9.71 -0.44 -2.55
N MET A 11 8.50 -1.02 -2.54
CA MET A 11 7.92 -1.56 -1.32
C MET A 11 8.67 -2.82 -0.92
N LYS A 12 9.03 -2.91 0.37
CA LYS A 12 9.67 -4.07 0.96
C LYS A 12 8.71 -4.71 1.95
N ARG A 13 8.97 -5.98 2.27
CA ARG A 13 8.16 -6.73 3.23
C ARG A 13 8.04 -5.98 4.56
N GLU A 14 9.11 -5.34 5.00
CA GLU A 14 9.16 -4.59 6.26
C GLU A 14 8.31 -3.33 6.25
N ASP A 15 7.90 -2.84 5.08
CA ASP A 15 7.03 -1.68 4.97
C ASP A 15 5.56 -2.05 5.20
N TRP A 16 5.24 -3.34 5.22
CA TRP A 16 3.87 -3.80 5.22
C TRP A 16 3.04 -3.30 6.42
N SER A 17 3.63 -3.20 7.60
CA SER A 17 2.88 -2.74 8.76
C SER A 17 2.33 -1.33 8.56
N GLN A 18 3.11 -0.44 7.97
CA GLN A 18 2.67 0.92 7.67
C GLN A 18 1.70 0.96 6.49
N VAL A 19 1.96 0.16 5.44
CA VAL A 19 1.06 0.04 4.29
C VAL A 19 -0.30 -0.46 4.73
N ARG A 20 -0.31 -1.47 5.61
CA ARG A 20 -1.55 -2.05 6.13
C ARG A 20 -2.35 -1.03 6.94
N ALA A 21 -1.68 -0.19 7.70
CA ALA A 21 -2.34 0.86 8.48
C ALA A 21 -3.02 1.88 7.56
N ILE A 22 -2.36 2.30 6.50
CA ILE A 22 -2.94 3.22 5.50
C ILE A 22 -4.12 2.57 4.81
N TYR A 23 -4.00 1.30 4.45
CA TYR A 23 -5.08 0.53 3.85
C TYR A 23 -6.29 0.50 4.77
N GLY A 24 -6.07 0.25 6.07
CA GLY A 24 -7.14 0.24 7.06
C GLY A 24 -7.83 1.58 7.21
N GLU A 25 -7.10 2.67 7.12
CA GLU A 25 -7.68 4.02 7.16
C GLU A 25 -8.62 4.24 5.96
N GLY A 26 -8.22 3.79 4.79
CA GLY A 26 -9.07 3.86 3.60
C GLY A 26 -10.35 3.05 3.74
N LEU A 27 -10.26 1.87 4.34
CA LEU A 27 -11.44 1.04 4.59
C LEU A 27 -12.37 1.69 5.60
N ALA A 28 -11.81 2.33 6.63
CA ALA A 28 -12.60 2.98 7.67
C ALA A 28 -13.41 4.17 7.14
N THR A 29 -13.02 4.74 6.00
CA THR A 29 -13.81 5.81 5.37
C THR A 29 -15.01 5.30 4.58
N GLY A 30 -15.19 3.99 4.51
CA GLY A 30 -16.34 3.39 3.83
C GLY A 30 -16.19 3.23 2.32
N LEU A 31 -15.01 3.46 1.79
CA LEU A 31 -14.77 3.36 0.35
C LEU A 31 -14.72 1.92 -0.15
N ALA A 32 -14.51 0.95 0.74
CA ALA A 32 -14.47 -0.47 0.40
C ALA A 32 -15.41 -1.24 1.33
N ALA A 33 -16.69 -1.15 1.05
CA ALA A 33 -17.76 -1.55 1.97
C ALA A 33 -17.79 -3.04 2.33
N PHE A 34 -17.22 -3.92 1.52
CA PHE A 34 -17.24 -5.37 1.82
C PHE A 34 -16.00 -5.85 2.55
N MET A 35 -15.04 -5.01 2.78
CA MET A 35 -13.81 -5.42 3.42
C MET A 35 -13.72 -4.75 4.77
N LEU A 36 -13.81 -5.54 5.84
CA LEU A 36 -13.86 -5.02 7.21
C LEU A 36 -12.47 -4.76 7.79
N SER A 37 -11.45 -5.40 7.25
CA SER A 37 -10.08 -5.20 7.69
C SER A 37 -9.12 -5.45 6.55
N PRO A 38 -7.94 -4.83 6.58
CA PRO A 38 -6.96 -5.09 5.53
C PRO A 38 -6.43 -6.51 5.60
N PRO A 39 -6.00 -7.07 4.47
CA PRO A 39 -5.50 -8.44 4.45
C PRO A 39 -4.17 -8.58 5.19
N ARG A 40 -3.80 -9.81 5.47
CA ARG A 40 -2.45 -10.14 5.93
C ARG A 40 -1.48 -10.07 4.77
N TRP A 41 -0.20 -9.92 5.08
CA TRP A 41 0.83 -9.79 4.06
C TRP A 41 0.77 -10.86 2.98
N HIS A 42 0.70 -12.13 3.36
CA HIS A 42 0.77 -13.22 2.37
C HIS A 42 -0.44 -13.24 1.43
N VAL A 43 -1.60 -12.80 1.92
CA VAL A 43 -2.80 -12.71 1.08
C VAL A 43 -2.64 -11.55 0.10
N TRP A 44 -2.19 -10.41 0.58
CA TRP A 44 -1.94 -9.24 -0.26
C TRP A 44 -0.86 -9.54 -1.31
N ASP A 45 0.20 -10.18 -0.88
CA ASP A 45 1.35 -10.52 -1.73
C ASP A 45 0.94 -11.42 -2.90
N LYS A 46 0.12 -12.42 -2.63
CA LYS A 46 -0.37 -13.31 -3.68
C LYS A 46 -1.31 -12.62 -4.67
N GLY A 47 -2.02 -11.61 -4.23
CA GLY A 47 -2.98 -10.89 -5.06
C GLY A 47 -2.37 -9.80 -5.92
N HIS A 48 -1.09 -9.53 -5.79
CA HIS A 48 -0.43 -8.43 -6.49
C HIS A 48 0.83 -8.92 -7.20
N LEU A 49 1.17 -8.24 -8.29
CA LEU A 49 2.39 -8.56 -9.03
C LEU A 49 3.62 -8.22 -8.21
N ASP A 50 4.71 -8.93 -8.45
CA ASP A 50 6.00 -8.68 -7.78
C ASP A 50 6.65 -7.39 -8.25
N VAL A 51 6.23 -6.86 -9.38
CA VAL A 51 6.78 -5.65 -9.97
C VAL A 51 5.80 -4.51 -9.78
N GLY A 52 6.30 -3.29 -9.78
CA GLY A 52 5.45 -2.10 -9.70
C GLY A 52 4.91 -1.81 -8.31
N ARG A 53 5.47 -2.40 -7.28
CA ARG A 53 5.12 -2.12 -5.90
C ARG A 53 5.93 -0.95 -5.41
N SER A 54 5.26 0.16 -5.11
CA SER A 54 5.93 1.39 -4.75
C SER A 54 5.34 1.98 -3.49
N ILE A 55 6.18 2.69 -2.75
CA ILE A 55 5.75 3.49 -1.62
C ILE A 55 6.28 4.91 -1.79
N ALA A 56 5.57 5.86 -1.21
CA ALA A 56 6.07 7.21 -0.99
C ALA A 56 6.52 7.28 0.46
N ARG A 57 7.76 7.62 0.68
CA ARG A 57 8.40 7.60 1.99
C ARG A 57 8.98 8.97 2.30
N THR A 58 8.79 9.45 3.51
CA THR A 58 9.48 10.66 3.97
C THR A 58 10.96 10.36 4.17
N THR A 59 11.75 11.41 4.29
CA THR A 59 13.19 11.27 4.51
C THR A 59 13.51 10.61 5.85
N ASP A 60 12.59 10.66 6.81
CA ASP A 60 12.76 9.97 8.09
C ASP A 60 12.17 8.56 8.12
N GLY A 61 11.72 8.05 6.96
CA GLY A 61 11.31 6.66 6.82
C GLY A 61 9.83 6.38 7.00
N ARG A 62 9.01 7.41 7.15
CA ARG A 62 7.55 7.22 7.30
C ARG A 62 6.91 6.99 5.94
N VAL A 63 6.10 5.94 5.83
CA VAL A 63 5.35 5.67 4.61
C VAL A 63 4.12 6.56 4.56
N LEU A 64 3.97 7.29 3.45
CA LEU A 64 2.84 8.20 3.22
C LEU A 64 1.76 7.59 2.33
N GLY A 65 2.12 6.68 1.47
CA GLY A 65 1.20 6.05 0.55
C GLY A 65 1.86 4.91 -0.20
N TRP A 66 1.07 4.16 -0.96
CA TRP A 66 1.58 3.01 -1.70
C TRP A 66 0.77 2.79 -2.98
N SER A 67 1.36 2.08 -3.91
CA SER A 67 0.66 1.58 -5.09
C SER A 67 1.19 0.21 -5.47
N ALA A 68 0.36 -0.57 -6.14
CA ALA A 68 0.73 -1.90 -6.59
C ALA A 68 -0.14 -2.29 -7.78
N LEU A 69 0.31 -3.29 -8.53
CA LEU A 69 -0.40 -3.80 -9.68
C LEU A 69 -1.02 -5.15 -9.33
N ALA A 70 -2.24 -5.36 -9.74
CA ALA A 70 -2.90 -6.65 -9.63
C ALA A 70 -3.14 -7.22 -11.03
N PRO A 71 -3.10 -8.55 -11.19
CA PRO A 71 -3.41 -9.15 -12.49
C PRO A 71 -4.86 -8.87 -12.87
N VAL A 72 -5.07 -8.59 -14.15
CA VAL A 72 -6.41 -8.41 -14.68
C VAL A 72 -7.00 -9.79 -14.93
N PRO A 73 -8.24 -10.06 -14.47
CA PRO A 73 -8.84 -11.35 -14.73
C PRO A 73 -8.99 -11.61 -16.23
N ASP A 74 -8.67 -12.82 -16.62
CA ASP A 74 -8.87 -13.29 -17.98
C ASP A 74 -10.32 -13.68 -18.14
N ASN A 75 -10.97 -13.08 -19.11
CA ASN A 75 -12.35 -13.45 -19.46
C ASN A 75 -12.37 -14.30 -20.71
#